data_8996b83a7b3c2219b61efb9b5076073d
#
_entry.id   8996b83a7b3c2219b61efb9b5076073d
#
_cell.length_a   1.000
_cell.length_b   1.000
_cell.length_c   1.000
_cell.angle_alpha   90.00
_cell.angle_beta   90.00
_cell.angle_gamma   90.00
#
_symmetry.space_group_name_H-M   'P 1'
#
loop_
_entity.id
_entity.type
_entity.pdbx_description
1 polymer ?
#
loop_
_entity_poly.entity_id
_entity_poly.type
_entity_poly.pdbx_seq_one_letter_code
_entity_poly.pdbx_strand_id
1 'polypeptide(L)'
;MERFDGIKDIMEYITDEIVVCNIGFPSRELYQIKDRAKNFYMLGSMGLASSIGLGLAMAKDTVDGTKDKNNSEKIIVFDGDGSVLMNMGSLATIFNQNPKNLILIVFDNGCYGSTGNQCTYAQNIDLLEVVKGIGFKDCYDYEDIDFGEILKKEQKNSIFIHYKILPGNADSPIIDMSPDEIRDRFLEDII
;
A
#
# COMPACT_ATOMS: atom_id res chain seq x y z
N MET A 1 10.94 -13.64 -5.82
CA MET A 1 9.46 -13.73 -5.91
C MET A 1 8.99 -12.58 -6.77
N GLU A 2 8.01 -12.76 -7.65
CA GLU A 2 7.40 -11.66 -8.42
C GLU A 2 6.32 -10.94 -7.60
N ARG A 3 5.93 -9.72 -8.04
CA ARG A 3 4.92 -8.92 -7.33
C ARG A 3 3.59 -9.65 -7.17
N PHE A 4 3.15 -10.37 -8.18
CA PHE A 4 1.91 -11.15 -8.14
C PHE A 4 1.89 -12.12 -6.96
N ASP A 5 2.96 -12.88 -6.77
CA ASP A 5 3.07 -13.81 -5.65
C ASP A 5 3.14 -13.08 -4.31
N GLY A 6 3.86 -11.94 -4.26
CA GLY A 6 3.93 -11.11 -3.06
C GLY A 6 2.58 -10.52 -2.64
N ILE A 7 1.79 -10.02 -3.61
CA ILE A 7 0.43 -9.56 -3.35
C ILE A 7 -0.44 -10.72 -2.87
N LYS A 8 -0.35 -11.88 -3.53
CA LYS A 8 -1.11 -13.07 -3.15
C LYS A 8 -0.83 -13.51 -1.73
N ASP A 9 0.44 -13.57 -1.35
CA ASP A 9 0.87 -13.94 0.02
C ASP A 9 0.28 -12.98 1.06
N ILE A 10 0.39 -11.67 0.85
CA ILE A 10 -0.19 -10.66 1.75
C ILE A 10 -1.72 -10.78 1.83
N MET A 11 -2.39 -11.01 0.70
CA MET A 11 -3.85 -11.09 0.63
C MET A 11 -4.44 -12.33 1.31
N GLU A 12 -3.63 -13.32 1.67
CA GLU A 12 -4.06 -14.46 2.52
C GLU A 12 -4.39 -14.01 3.94
N TYR A 13 -3.72 -12.98 4.44
CA TYR A 13 -3.93 -12.43 5.79
C TYR A 13 -5.02 -11.35 5.83
N ILE A 14 -5.30 -10.69 4.70
CA ILE A 14 -6.25 -9.59 4.64
C ILE A 14 -7.69 -10.10 4.56
N THR A 15 -8.50 -9.71 5.52
CA THR A 15 -9.91 -10.09 5.66
C THR A 15 -10.85 -8.90 5.51
N ASP A 16 -10.73 -7.90 6.37
CA ASP A 16 -11.64 -6.74 6.44
C ASP A 16 -10.91 -5.39 6.27
N GLU A 17 -9.60 -5.39 6.23
CA GLU A 17 -8.77 -4.21 6.07
C GLU A 17 -9.04 -3.52 4.72
N ILE A 18 -8.99 -2.20 4.70
CA ILE A 18 -9.07 -1.41 3.46
C ILE A 18 -7.72 -1.47 2.74
N VAL A 19 -7.75 -1.72 1.44
CA VAL A 19 -6.54 -1.75 0.60
C VAL A 19 -6.60 -0.65 -0.46
N VAL A 20 -5.59 0.19 -0.51
CA VAL A 20 -5.35 1.13 -1.61
C VAL A 20 -4.20 0.60 -2.46
N CYS A 21 -4.45 0.34 -3.73
CA CYS A 21 -3.45 -0.23 -4.62
C CYS A 21 -3.04 0.76 -5.72
N ASN A 22 -1.72 0.92 -5.88
CA ASN A 22 -1.13 1.78 -6.91
C ASN A 22 -1.56 1.37 -8.32
N ILE A 23 -1.46 2.33 -9.24
CA ILE A 23 -1.91 2.19 -10.63
C ILE A 23 -1.21 1.06 -11.39
N GLY A 24 -1.85 0.63 -12.47
CA GLY A 24 -1.26 -0.27 -13.47
C GLY A 24 -1.32 -1.73 -13.09
N PHE A 25 -0.22 -2.44 -13.29
CA PHE A 25 -0.16 -3.87 -13.00
C PHE A 25 -0.45 -4.24 -11.54
N PRO A 26 0.01 -3.50 -10.52
CA PRO A 26 -0.35 -3.82 -9.12
C PRO A 26 -1.85 -3.90 -8.89
N SER A 27 -2.62 -2.91 -9.36
CA SER A 27 -4.08 -2.92 -9.24
C SER A 27 -4.73 -4.06 -10.01
N ARG A 28 -4.23 -4.37 -11.21
CA ARG A 28 -4.75 -5.48 -12.04
C ARG A 28 -4.46 -6.84 -11.41
N GLU A 29 -3.27 -7.01 -10.85
CA GLU A 29 -2.85 -8.22 -10.15
C GLU A 29 -3.68 -8.43 -8.87
N LEU A 30 -3.86 -7.38 -8.08
CA LEU A 30 -4.72 -7.44 -6.88
C LEU A 30 -6.17 -7.79 -7.26
N TYR A 31 -6.71 -7.17 -8.31
CA TYR A 31 -8.05 -7.46 -8.81
C TYR A 31 -8.22 -8.94 -9.20
N GLN A 32 -7.24 -9.49 -9.91
CA GLN A 32 -7.23 -10.90 -10.31
C GLN A 32 -7.08 -11.86 -9.13
N ILE A 33 -6.26 -11.51 -8.14
CA ILE A 33 -5.97 -12.38 -6.98
C ILE A 33 -7.19 -12.43 -6.04
N LYS A 34 -7.71 -11.26 -5.66
CA LYS A 34 -8.80 -11.17 -4.68
C LYS A 34 -9.52 -9.83 -4.83
N ASP A 35 -10.54 -9.79 -5.69
CA ASP A 35 -11.40 -8.60 -5.78
C ASP A 35 -12.29 -8.47 -4.54
N ARG A 36 -12.35 -7.25 -3.97
CA ARG A 36 -13.16 -6.89 -2.80
C ARG A 36 -13.64 -5.45 -2.94
N ALA A 37 -14.81 -5.13 -2.37
CA ALA A 37 -15.31 -3.75 -2.33
C ALA A 37 -14.36 -2.81 -1.56
N LYS A 38 -13.69 -3.32 -0.51
CA LYS A 38 -12.65 -2.60 0.26
C LYS A 38 -11.29 -2.45 -0.44
N ASN A 39 -11.16 -2.87 -1.69
CA ASN A 39 -9.97 -2.61 -2.49
C ASN A 39 -10.21 -1.41 -3.41
N PHE A 40 -9.44 -0.34 -3.21
CA PHE A 40 -9.42 0.81 -4.11
C PHE A 40 -8.33 0.63 -5.15
N TYR A 41 -8.73 0.48 -6.41
CA TYR A 41 -7.83 0.32 -7.54
C TYR A 41 -7.56 1.66 -8.21
N MET A 42 -6.34 2.15 -8.13
CA MET A 42 -5.98 3.39 -8.81
C MET A 42 -5.81 3.15 -10.31
N LEU A 43 -6.44 4.00 -11.12
CA LEU A 43 -6.33 3.98 -12.58
C LEU A 43 -5.40 5.07 -13.12
N GLY A 44 -4.97 5.98 -12.29
CA GLY A 44 -4.10 7.10 -12.61
C GLY A 44 -3.36 7.62 -11.38
N SER A 45 -2.71 8.77 -11.51
CA SER A 45 -2.10 9.49 -10.40
C SER A 45 -0.98 8.71 -9.70
N MET A 46 -0.03 8.14 -10.46
CA MET A 46 1.17 7.51 -9.90
C MET A 46 1.87 8.45 -8.90
N GLY A 47 2.32 7.90 -7.78
CA GLY A 47 2.89 8.67 -6.67
C GLY A 47 1.90 9.11 -5.60
N LEU A 48 0.59 8.84 -5.75
CA LEU A 48 -0.42 9.29 -4.79
C LEU A 48 -1.06 8.17 -3.96
N ALA A 49 -0.71 6.91 -4.15
CA ALA A 49 -1.28 5.80 -3.37
C ALA A 49 -1.08 6.00 -1.86
N SER A 50 0.13 6.33 -1.46
CA SER A 50 0.49 6.63 -0.07
C SER A 50 -0.27 7.83 0.51
N SER A 51 -0.50 8.88 -0.30
CA SER A 51 -1.28 10.06 0.12
C SER A 51 -2.77 9.76 0.27
N ILE A 52 -3.35 8.94 -0.61
CA ILE A 52 -4.74 8.49 -0.52
C ILE A 52 -4.92 7.64 0.74
N GLY A 53 -4.02 6.66 0.95
CA GLY A 53 -4.04 5.82 2.15
C GLY A 53 -3.91 6.62 3.44
N LEU A 54 -3.04 7.63 3.46
CA LEU A 54 -2.93 8.55 4.60
C LEU A 54 -4.25 9.28 4.88
N GLY A 55 -4.90 9.82 3.85
CA GLY A 55 -6.17 10.51 3.99
C GLY A 55 -7.27 9.60 4.56
N LEU A 56 -7.35 8.36 4.07
CA LEU A 56 -8.28 7.35 4.59
C LEU A 56 -7.97 6.99 6.04
N ALA A 57 -6.70 6.77 6.38
CA ALA A 57 -6.28 6.44 7.73
C ALA A 57 -6.67 7.53 8.73
N MET A 58 -6.43 8.79 8.38
CA MET A 58 -6.81 9.94 9.19
C MET A 58 -8.33 10.08 9.32
N ALA A 59 -9.09 9.86 8.24
CA ALA A 59 -10.55 9.93 8.27
C ALA A 59 -11.15 8.86 9.19
N LYS A 60 -10.65 7.62 9.10
CA LYS A 60 -11.11 6.51 9.95
C LYS A 60 -10.73 6.67 11.42
N ASP A 61 -9.60 7.31 11.71
CA ASP A 61 -9.19 7.60 13.10
C ASP A 61 -10.08 8.68 13.75
N THR A 62 -10.70 9.56 12.95
CA THR A 62 -11.54 10.67 13.44
C THR A 62 -13.03 10.35 13.53
N VAL A 63 -13.56 9.47 12.69
CA VAL A 63 -15.00 9.16 12.60
C VAL A 63 -15.46 8.28 13.77
N ASP A 64 -14.58 7.46 14.31
CA ASP A 64 -14.90 6.60 15.45
C ASP A 64 -14.80 7.36 16.79
N GLY A 65 -15.59 8.42 16.94
CA GLY A 65 -15.79 9.13 18.21
C GLY A 65 -16.33 8.26 19.36
N THR A 66 -16.56 6.97 19.12
CA THR A 66 -16.74 5.90 20.09
C THR A 66 -15.36 5.31 20.41
N LYS A 67 -14.85 5.68 21.53
CA LYS A 67 -13.54 5.41 22.11
C LYS A 67 -13.20 3.92 22.33
N ASP A 68 -13.43 3.07 21.40
CA ASP A 68 -12.81 1.77 21.36
C ASP A 68 -11.53 1.86 20.52
N LYS A 69 -10.49 2.44 21.15
CA LYS A 69 -9.16 2.67 20.56
C LYS A 69 -8.45 1.41 20.06
N ASN A 70 -9.06 0.25 20.25
CA ASN A 70 -8.49 -1.04 19.89
C ASN A 70 -9.00 -1.60 18.57
N ASN A 71 -9.86 -0.88 17.83
CA ASN A 71 -10.50 -1.40 16.62
C ASN A 71 -10.56 -0.38 15.47
N SER A 72 -9.55 0.48 15.32
CA SER A 72 -9.48 1.32 14.13
C SER A 72 -9.20 0.43 12.91
N GLU A 73 -10.08 0.51 11.91
CA GLU A 73 -9.94 -0.22 10.64
C GLU A 73 -8.58 0.08 10.00
N LYS A 74 -7.80 -0.96 9.72
CA LYS A 74 -6.46 -0.80 9.15
C LYS A 74 -6.54 -0.44 7.67
N ILE A 75 -5.70 0.48 7.28
CA ILE A 75 -5.52 0.92 5.90
C ILE A 75 -4.17 0.38 5.41
N ILE A 76 -4.21 -0.43 4.39
CA ILE A 76 -3.03 -1.02 3.77
C ILE A 76 -2.84 -0.39 2.39
N VAL A 77 -1.65 0.12 2.15
CA VAL A 77 -1.30 0.71 0.86
C VAL A 77 -0.31 -0.20 0.16
N PHE A 78 -0.64 -0.62 -1.05
CA PHE A 78 0.28 -1.29 -1.97
C PHE A 78 0.84 -0.24 -2.94
N ASP A 79 2.08 0.12 -2.76
CA ASP A 79 2.77 1.08 -3.63
C ASP A 79 3.99 0.43 -4.28
N GLY A 80 4.61 1.09 -5.23
CA GLY A 80 5.83 0.66 -5.89
C GLY A 80 6.99 1.63 -5.62
N ASP A 81 8.21 1.14 -5.73
CA ASP A 81 9.43 1.94 -5.56
C ASP A 81 9.43 3.20 -6.46
N GLY A 82 9.13 3.04 -7.74
CA GLY A 82 9.05 4.16 -8.68
C GLY A 82 7.93 5.16 -8.35
N SER A 83 6.81 4.69 -7.82
CA SER A 83 5.70 5.54 -7.38
C SER A 83 6.07 6.35 -6.13
N VAL A 84 6.67 5.71 -5.13
CA VAL A 84 7.18 6.39 -3.93
C VAL A 84 8.23 7.44 -4.30
N LEU A 85 9.16 7.11 -5.20
CA LEU A 85 10.21 8.04 -5.64
C LEU A 85 9.66 9.26 -6.38
N MET A 86 8.51 9.15 -7.05
CA MET A 86 7.84 10.30 -7.69
C MET A 86 7.27 11.30 -6.67
N ASN A 87 6.96 10.86 -5.46
CA ASN A 87 6.35 11.70 -4.42
C ASN A 87 6.87 11.35 -3.01
N MET A 88 8.18 11.35 -2.83
CA MET A 88 8.81 11.05 -1.53
C MET A 88 8.36 11.97 -0.40
N GLY A 89 7.88 13.17 -0.71
CA GLY A 89 7.33 14.10 0.28
C GLY A 89 6.13 13.53 1.05
N SER A 90 5.40 12.57 0.48
CA SER A 90 4.32 11.86 1.17
C SER A 90 4.82 11.10 2.39
N LEU A 91 6.04 10.55 2.35
CA LEU A 91 6.65 9.84 3.49
C LEU A 91 6.86 10.78 4.69
N ALA A 92 7.35 11.99 4.44
CA ALA A 92 7.50 13.00 5.49
C ALA A 92 6.14 13.40 6.08
N THR A 93 5.09 13.49 5.24
CA THR A 93 3.72 13.79 5.69
C THR A 93 3.17 12.64 6.53
N ILE A 94 3.33 11.38 6.11
CA ILE A 94 2.92 10.20 6.88
C ILE A 94 3.63 10.17 8.22
N PHE A 95 4.94 10.37 8.24
CA PHE A 95 5.72 10.41 9.49
C PHE A 95 5.18 11.47 10.45
N ASN A 96 4.91 12.69 9.96
CA ASN A 96 4.42 13.79 10.78
C ASN A 96 3.00 13.56 11.32
N GLN A 97 2.09 13.03 10.51
CA GLN A 97 0.71 12.72 10.92
C GLN A 97 0.63 11.46 11.79
N ASN A 98 1.46 10.49 11.48
CA ASN A 98 1.64 9.22 12.20
C ASN A 98 0.32 8.51 12.59
N PRO A 99 -0.63 8.28 11.65
CA PRO A 99 -1.83 7.52 11.98
C PRO A 99 -1.48 6.09 12.38
N LYS A 100 -2.17 5.59 13.41
CA LYS A 100 -1.85 4.29 14.03
C LYS A 100 -2.50 3.10 13.34
N ASN A 101 -3.14 3.34 12.22
CA ASN A 101 -3.86 2.34 11.42
C ASN A 101 -3.36 2.25 9.98
N LEU A 102 -2.24 2.88 9.64
CA LEU A 102 -1.66 2.87 8.29
C LEU A 102 -0.49 1.89 8.18
N ILE A 103 -0.53 1.02 7.18
CA ILE A 103 0.57 0.16 6.76
C ILE A 103 0.87 0.45 5.29
N LEU A 104 2.05 0.99 5.01
CA LEU A 104 2.54 1.23 3.64
C LEU A 104 3.49 0.12 3.25
N ILE A 105 3.13 -0.69 2.25
CA ILE A 105 3.96 -1.75 1.68
C ILE A 105 4.46 -1.30 0.32
N VAL A 106 5.77 -1.24 0.16
CA VAL A 106 6.41 -0.83 -1.09
C VAL A 106 7.04 -2.04 -1.77
N PHE A 107 6.42 -2.48 -2.87
CA PHE A 107 6.96 -3.52 -3.74
C PHE A 107 8.08 -2.90 -4.59
N ASP A 108 9.31 -3.24 -4.27
CA ASP A 108 10.51 -2.73 -4.93
C ASP A 108 11.04 -3.77 -5.92
N ASN A 109 10.76 -3.56 -7.19
CA ASN A 109 11.32 -4.34 -8.31
C ASN A 109 12.46 -3.61 -9.03
N GLY A 110 12.85 -2.43 -8.58
CA GLY A 110 13.90 -1.60 -9.17
C GLY A 110 13.61 -1.08 -10.57
N CYS A 111 12.36 -1.18 -11.07
CA CYS A 111 12.04 -0.75 -12.43
C CYS A 111 10.59 -0.27 -12.63
N TYR A 112 10.38 0.52 -13.69
CA TYR A 112 9.06 0.93 -14.19
C TYR A 112 8.51 -0.13 -15.15
N GLY A 113 7.88 -1.17 -14.60
CA GLY A 113 7.42 -2.35 -15.35
C GLY A 113 6.37 -2.07 -16.44
N SER A 114 5.60 -0.97 -16.34
CA SER A 114 4.55 -0.64 -17.30
C SER A 114 5.03 0.12 -18.54
N THR A 115 6.25 0.67 -18.52
CA THR A 115 6.77 1.55 -19.58
C THR A 115 8.02 1.01 -20.29
N GLY A 116 8.43 -0.24 -19.97
CA GLY A 116 9.55 -0.90 -20.62
C GLY A 116 10.72 -1.24 -19.68
N ASN A 117 10.45 -1.42 -18.41
CA ASN A 117 11.42 -1.86 -17.39
C ASN A 117 12.64 -0.94 -17.24
N GLN A 118 12.47 0.37 -17.44
CA GLN A 118 13.50 1.33 -17.10
C GLN A 118 13.83 1.26 -15.61
N CYS A 119 15.12 1.32 -15.27
CA CYS A 119 15.55 1.30 -13.87
C CYS A 119 14.98 2.49 -13.10
N THR A 120 14.51 2.25 -11.89
CA THR A 120 14.23 3.30 -10.91
C THR A 120 15.49 3.65 -10.13
N TYR A 121 15.48 4.76 -9.42
CA TYR A 121 16.58 5.12 -8.53
C TYR A 121 16.66 4.24 -7.27
N ALA A 122 15.66 3.41 -6.99
CA ALA A 122 15.69 2.43 -5.90
C ALA A 122 16.84 1.42 -6.05
N GLN A 123 17.37 1.22 -7.27
CA GLN A 123 18.60 0.43 -7.46
C GLN A 123 19.83 1.04 -6.77
N ASN A 124 19.84 2.34 -6.49
CA ASN A 124 20.95 3.06 -5.88
C ASN A 124 20.58 3.75 -4.55
N ILE A 125 19.31 3.67 -4.15
CA ILE A 125 18.77 4.26 -2.93
C ILE A 125 18.17 3.15 -2.10
N ASP A 126 18.61 3.01 -0.86
CA ASP A 126 17.98 2.14 0.11
C ASP A 126 16.74 2.85 0.68
N LEU A 127 15.55 2.45 0.23
CA LEU A 127 14.30 3.06 0.66
C LEU A 127 14.03 2.84 2.16
N LEU A 128 14.50 1.73 2.72
CA LEU A 128 14.35 1.46 4.15
C LEU A 128 15.20 2.43 4.98
N GLU A 129 16.44 2.69 4.56
CA GLU A 129 17.29 3.67 5.22
C GLU A 129 16.77 5.10 5.05
N VAL A 130 16.15 5.43 3.91
CA VAL A 130 15.49 6.72 3.71
C VAL A 130 14.37 6.94 4.73
N VAL A 131 13.47 5.97 4.91
CA VAL A 131 12.36 6.13 5.87
C VAL A 131 12.83 6.12 7.32
N LYS A 132 13.87 5.35 7.66
CA LYS A 132 14.55 5.45 8.95
C LYS A 132 15.14 6.85 9.17
N GLY A 133 15.78 7.41 8.15
CA GLY A 133 16.35 8.76 8.18
C GLY A 133 15.28 9.86 8.33
N ILE A 134 14.06 9.67 7.81
CA ILE A 134 12.91 10.54 8.04
C ILE A 134 12.46 10.44 9.52
N GLY A 135 12.61 9.29 10.16
CA GLY A 135 12.27 9.09 11.57
C GLY A 135 11.21 8.01 11.84
N PHE A 136 10.81 7.22 10.85
CA PHE A 136 9.89 6.10 11.07
C PHE A 136 10.47 5.15 12.11
N LYS A 137 9.65 4.75 13.07
CA LYS A 137 10.04 3.81 14.14
C LYS A 137 9.73 2.37 13.77
N ASP A 138 8.63 2.16 13.06
CA ASP A 138 8.14 0.85 12.64
C ASP A 138 8.36 0.73 11.13
N CYS A 139 9.57 0.29 10.73
CA CYS A 139 9.95 0.09 9.34
C CYS A 139 10.77 -1.20 9.21
N TYR A 140 10.38 -2.04 8.25
CA TYR A 140 10.84 -3.41 8.16
C TYR A 140 11.10 -3.82 6.70
N ASP A 141 12.05 -4.75 6.49
CA ASP A 141 12.03 -5.58 5.30
C ASP A 141 10.98 -6.69 5.48
N TYR A 142 10.25 -7.00 4.42
CA TYR A 142 9.18 -8.01 4.46
C TYR A 142 9.70 -9.40 4.86
N GLU A 143 10.91 -9.74 4.44
CA GLU A 143 11.55 -11.03 4.74
C GLU A 143 11.86 -11.22 6.23
N ASP A 144 11.95 -10.14 7.00
CA ASP A 144 12.30 -10.14 8.42
C ASP A 144 11.07 -10.19 9.37
N ILE A 145 9.86 -10.23 8.83
CA ILE A 145 8.62 -10.13 9.62
C ILE A 145 7.64 -11.26 9.33
N ASP A 146 6.80 -11.56 10.30
CA ASP A 146 5.53 -12.26 10.12
C ASP A 146 4.42 -11.21 9.92
N PHE A 147 3.94 -11.07 8.69
CA PHE A 147 2.93 -10.07 8.35
C PHE A 147 1.60 -10.32 9.08
N GLY A 148 1.22 -11.58 9.28
CA GLY A 148 0.04 -11.94 10.06
C GLY A 148 0.12 -11.47 11.52
N GLU A 149 1.31 -11.52 12.11
CA GLU A 149 1.53 -10.97 13.45
C GLU A 149 1.53 -9.44 13.47
N ILE A 150 2.02 -8.78 12.42
CA ILE A 150 1.91 -7.30 12.26
C ILE A 150 0.45 -6.87 12.20
N LEU A 151 -0.39 -7.60 11.47
CA LEU A 151 -1.82 -7.27 11.36
C LEU A 151 -2.57 -7.43 12.69
N LYS A 152 -2.22 -8.42 13.51
CA LYS A 152 -2.90 -8.67 14.79
C LYS A 152 -2.52 -7.69 15.90
N LYS A 153 -1.34 -7.12 15.82
CA LYS A 153 -0.83 -6.21 16.86
C LYS A 153 -1.51 -4.85 16.81
N GLU A 154 -1.68 -4.25 17.99
CA GLU A 154 -2.02 -2.83 18.12
C GLU A 154 -0.85 -1.99 17.59
N GLN A 155 -1.14 -1.13 16.62
CA GLN A 155 -0.13 -0.22 16.07
C GLN A 155 0.04 1.01 16.97
N LYS A 156 1.29 1.42 17.15
CA LYS A 156 1.64 2.66 17.86
C LYS A 156 2.05 3.78 16.92
N ASN A 157 2.48 3.41 15.74
CA ASN A 157 2.92 4.31 14.67
C ASN A 157 2.45 3.77 13.32
N SER A 158 2.52 4.62 12.29
CA SER A 158 2.43 4.14 10.90
C SER A 158 3.57 3.18 10.62
N ILE A 159 3.28 2.11 9.88
CA ILE A 159 4.24 1.06 9.53
C ILE A 159 4.66 1.22 8.08
N PHE A 160 5.96 1.14 7.82
CA PHE A 160 6.53 1.03 6.47
C PHE A 160 7.12 -0.37 6.28
N ILE A 161 6.77 -1.03 5.19
CA ILE A 161 7.32 -2.35 4.85
C ILE A 161 7.93 -2.26 3.45
N HIS A 162 9.22 -2.55 3.35
CA HIS A 162 9.95 -2.67 2.11
C HIS A 162 9.90 -4.13 1.65
N TYR A 163 9.40 -4.38 0.45
CA TYR A 163 9.29 -5.72 -0.09
C TYR A 163 10.05 -5.82 -1.40
N LYS A 164 11.26 -6.35 -1.35
CA LYS A 164 12.07 -6.61 -2.54
C LYS A 164 11.49 -7.76 -3.35
N ILE A 165 11.23 -7.48 -4.62
CA ILE A 165 10.66 -8.44 -5.57
C ILE A 165 11.46 -8.44 -6.88
N LEU A 166 11.27 -9.49 -7.67
CA LEU A 166 11.86 -9.56 -8.99
C LEU A 166 11.11 -8.65 -9.98
N PRO A 167 11.80 -8.05 -10.97
CA PRO A 167 11.16 -7.39 -12.11
C PRO A 167 10.26 -8.36 -12.86
N GLY A 168 9.07 -7.89 -13.23
CA GLY A 168 8.10 -8.66 -13.98
C GLY A 168 6.68 -8.14 -13.77
N ASN A 169 5.79 -8.55 -14.67
CA ASN A 169 4.36 -8.29 -14.56
C ASN A 169 3.63 -9.58 -14.90
N ALA A 170 2.66 -9.97 -14.09
CA ALA A 170 1.79 -11.09 -14.43
C ALA A 170 0.89 -10.72 -15.62
N ASP A 171 0.47 -11.74 -16.37
CA ASP A 171 -0.54 -11.58 -17.42
C ASP A 171 -1.93 -11.41 -16.77
N SER A 172 -2.14 -10.21 -16.24
CA SER A 172 -3.36 -9.85 -15.52
C SER A 172 -4.30 -9.03 -16.41
N PRO A 173 -5.60 -9.35 -16.44
CA PRO A 173 -6.58 -8.65 -17.24
C PRO A 173 -6.71 -7.19 -16.83
N ILE A 174 -7.23 -6.37 -17.73
CA ILE A 174 -7.67 -5.02 -17.38
C ILE A 174 -8.86 -5.13 -16.42
N ILE A 175 -8.90 -4.24 -15.42
CA ILE A 175 -10.00 -4.17 -14.47
C ILE A 175 -11.28 -3.80 -15.23
N ASP A 176 -12.30 -4.64 -15.14
CA ASP A 176 -13.58 -4.47 -15.84
C ASP A 176 -14.56 -3.64 -15.01
N MET A 177 -14.12 -2.44 -14.64
CA MET A 177 -14.92 -1.43 -13.95
C MET A 177 -14.49 -0.04 -14.41
N SER A 178 -15.46 0.84 -14.58
CA SER A 178 -15.22 2.27 -14.80
C SER A 178 -14.66 2.94 -13.53
N PRO A 179 -14.02 4.12 -13.64
CA PRO A 179 -13.57 4.88 -12.47
C PRO A 179 -14.68 5.18 -11.46
N ASP A 180 -15.88 5.48 -11.94
CA ASP A 180 -17.04 5.75 -11.10
C ASP A 180 -17.50 4.50 -10.35
N GLU A 181 -17.56 3.35 -11.02
CA GLU A 181 -17.91 2.08 -10.38
C GLU A 181 -16.92 1.68 -9.30
N ILE A 182 -15.61 1.84 -9.53
CA ILE A 182 -14.58 1.58 -8.51
C ILE A 182 -14.80 2.48 -7.31
N ARG A 183 -14.98 3.79 -7.53
CA ARG A 183 -15.21 4.77 -6.47
C ARG A 183 -16.47 4.47 -5.68
N ASP A 184 -17.60 4.30 -6.36
CA ASP A 184 -18.91 4.17 -5.71
C ASP A 184 -18.98 2.88 -4.89
N ARG A 185 -18.56 1.75 -5.46
CA ARG A 185 -18.45 0.47 -4.76
C ARG A 185 -17.55 0.57 -3.51
N PHE A 186 -16.43 1.26 -3.63
CA PHE A 186 -15.51 1.43 -2.51
C PHE A 186 -16.13 2.30 -1.41
N LEU A 187 -16.74 3.43 -1.77
CA LEU A 187 -17.35 4.35 -0.81
C LEU A 187 -18.54 3.71 -0.09
N GLU A 188 -19.40 2.96 -0.80
CA GLU A 188 -20.55 2.27 -0.22
C GLU A 188 -20.14 1.26 0.87
N ASP A 189 -18.95 0.68 0.77
CA ASP A 189 -18.48 -0.34 1.71
C ASP A 189 -17.71 0.25 2.91
N ILE A 190 -17.13 1.44 2.76
CA ILE A 190 -16.31 2.04 3.81
C ILE A 190 -16.99 3.18 4.60
N ILE A 191 -18.13 3.70 4.12
CA ILE A 191 -18.92 4.75 4.83
C ILE A 191 -20.06 4.10 5.60
#